data_f1cc528b1e9f708c9f24185b4ba7a547
#
_entry.id   f1cc528b1e9f708c9f24185b4ba7a547
#
_cell.length_a   1.000
_cell.length_b   1.000
_cell.length_c   1.000
_cell.angle_alpha   90.00
_cell.angle_beta   90.00
_cell.angle_gamma   90.00
#
_symmetry.space_group_name_H-M   'P 1'
#
loop_
_entity.id
_entity.type
_entity.pdbx_description
1 polymer ?
#
loop_
_entity_poly.entity_id
_entity_poly.type
_entity_poly.pdbx_seq_one_letter_code
_entity_poly.pdbx_strand_id
1 'polypeptide(L)'
;MTFNELVDAQQNVYNVGYDLAVLLAVLGINADGDQLTGRLSLSCDATSRTATLPLLGKQPGLSGHNKFEADTSLTRNDYFTHDGDNYSFNGTLFAKMKAEADRVSGGLFDRNSIAAYRSRRYDESVQENANFFFGPLSLLLFGASSFLYELFPSFGNEGVPDLATMVSHTQIFKS
;
A
#
# COMPACT_ATOMS: atom_id res chain seq x y z
N MET A 1 2.46 -12.34 -12.57
CA MET A 1 1.14 -11.95 -13.13
C MET A 1 1.37 -11.13 -14.38
N THR A 2 0.59 -11.38 -15.41
CA THR A 2 0.55 -10.57 -16.63
C THR A 2 -0.34 -9.34 -16.44
N PHE A 3 -0.30 -8.41 -17.38
CA PHE A 3 -1.18 -7.23 -17.37
C PHE A 3 -2.67 -7.60 -17.25
N ASN A 4 -3.14 -8.53 -18.09
CA ASN A 4 -4.55 -8.93 -18.07
C ASN A 4 -4.93 -9.61 -16.74
N GLU A 5 -4.09 -10.49 -16.22
CA GLU A 5 -4.32 -11.12 -14.89
C GLU A 5 -4.39 -10.08 -13.76
N LEU A 6 -3.61 -9.00 -13.84
CA LEU A 6 -3.68 -7.90 -12.87
C LEU A 6 -5.00 -7.14 -12.98
N VAL A 7 -5.46 -6.83 -14.19
CA VAL A 7 -6.73 -6.16 -14.43
C VAL A 7 -7.89 -7.04 -13.96
N ASP A 8 -7.90 -8.31 -14.36
CA ASP A 8 -8.95 -9.27 -13.98
C ASP A 8 -9.02 -9.48 -12.47
N ALA A 9 -7.85 -9.59 -11.81
CA ALA A 9 -7.80 -9.75 -10.35
C ALA A 9 -8.38 -8.53 -9.63
N GLN A 10 -8.05 -7.33 -10.07
CA GLN A 10 -8.59 -6.10 -9.47
C GLN A 10 -10.10 -5.99 -9.63
N GLN A 11 -10.62 -6.34 -10.80
CA GLN A 11 -12.07 -6.32 -11.04
C GLN A 11 -12.80 -7.42 -10.24
N ASN A 12 -12.31 -8.65 -10.28
CA ASN A 12 -13.02 -9.80 -9.72
C ASN A 12 -12.87 -9.94 -8.20
N VAL A 13 -11.74 -9.51 -7.63
CA VAL A 13 -11.48 -9.64 -6.19
C VAL A 13 -11.87 -8.37 -5.43
N TYR A 14 -11.57 -7.20 -5.99
CA TYR A 14 -11.77 -5.92 -5.31
C TYR A 14 -12.89 -5.07 -5.90
N ASN A 15 -13.59 -5.58 -6.92
CA ASN A 15 -14.65 -4.86 -7.61
C ASN A 15 -14.24 -3.47 -8.12
N VAL A 16 -12.98 -3.34 -8.52
CA VAL A 16 -12.44 -2.10 -9.11
C VAL A 16 -12.98 -1.93 -10.52
N GLY A 17 -13.44 -0.73 -10.85
CA GLY A 17 -13.88 -0.43 -12.21
C GLY A 17 -12.77 -0.63 -13.26
N TYR A 18 -13.12 -1.07 -14.46
CA TYR A 18 -12.18 -1.45 -15.51
C TYR A 18 -11.12 -0.38 -15.80
N ASP A 19 -11.52 0.87 -15.98
CA ASP A 19 -10.60 1.97 -16.32
C ASP A 19 -9.54 2.19 -15.22
N LEU A 20 -9.96 2.12 -13.97
CA LEU A 20 -9.07 2.23 -12.83
C LEU A 20 -8.17 1.00 -12.70
N ALA A 21 -8.69 -0.21 -12.91
CA ALA A 21 -7.89 -1.44 -12.92
C ALA A 21 -6.80 -1.42 -13.99
N VAL A 22 -7.12 -0.94 -15.19
CA VAL A 22 -6.16 -0.72 -16.27
C VAL A 22 -5.08 0.29 -15.85
N LEU A 23 -5.48 1.44 -15.32
CA LEU A 23 -4.54 2.46 -14.86
C LEU A 23 -3.57 1.91 -13.79
N LEU A 24 -4.10 1.22 -12.79
CA LEU A 24 -3.29 0.64 -11.71
C LEU A 24 -2.35 -0.47 -12.22
N ALA A 25 -2.81 -1.30 -13.16
CA ALA A 25 -1.96 -2.33 -13.78
C ALA A 25 -0.83 -1.70 -14.62
N VAL A 26 -1.10 -0.63 -15.37
CA VAL A 26 -0.07 0.14 -16.09
C VAL A 26 0.95 0.72 -15.11
N LEU A 27 0.50 1.37 -14.06
CA LEU A 27 1.39 1.95 -13.04
C LEU A 27 2.25 0.87 -12.37
N GLY A 28 1.65 -0.25 -11.97
CA GLY A 28 2.35 -1.35 -11.31
C GLY A 28 3.45 -1.96 -12.21
N ILE A 29 3.13 -2.27 -13.46
CA ILE A 29 4.12 -2.83 -14.40
C ILE A 29 5.23 -1.82 -14.73
N ASN A 30 4.90 -0.54 -14.89
CA ASN A 30 5.92 0.46 -15.17
C ASN A 30 6.82 0.77 -13.97
N ALA A 31 6.28 0.75 -12.75
CA ALA A 31 7.05 1.06 -11.55
C ALA A 31 7.89 -0.12 -11.07
N ASP A 32 7.35 -1.35 -11.13
CA ASP A 32 7.95 -2.51 -10.48
C ASP A 32 7.91 -3.80 -11.31
N GLY A 33 7.30 -3.76 -12.48
CA GLY A 33 7.23 -4.89 -13.40
C GLY A 33 8.35 -4.94 -14.44
N ASP A 34 8.27 -5.94 -15.30
CA ASP A 34 9.04 -6.06 -16.51
C ASP A 34 8.22 -5.52 -17.68
N GLN A 35 8.62 -4.38 -18.20
CA GLN A 35 7.92 -3.71 -19.30
C GLN A 35 8.03 -4.47 -20.62
N LEU A 36 9.08 -5.27 -20.82
CA LEU A 36 9.27 -6.04 -22.04
C LEU A 36 8.32 -7.24 -22.11
N THR A 37 8.09 -7.90 -20.97
CA THR A 37 7.21 -9.06 -20.89
C THR A 37 5.80 -8.72 -20.43
N GLY A 38 5.55 -7.49 -19.94
CA GLY A 38 4.28 -7.06 -19.38
C GLY A 38 3.90 -7.83 -18.12
N ARG A 39 4.87 -8.23 -17.30
CA ARG A 39 4.68 -9.03 -16.09
C ARG A 39 5.08 -8.29 -14.83
N LEU A 40 4.36 -8.57 -13.75
CA LEU A 40 4.65 -8.11 -12.40
C LEU A 40 4.80 -9.30 -11.45
N SER A 41 5.83 -9.25 -10.62
CA SER A 41 6.06 -10.16 -9.51
C SER A 41 5.61 -9.52 -8.20
N LEU A 42 4.90 -10.27 -7.35
CA LEU A 42 4.42 -9.75 -6.06
C LEU A 42 5.52 -9.78 -4.97
N SER A 43 6.35 -10.81 -4.96
CA SER A 43 7.28 -11.04 -3.86
C SER A 43 8.65 -11.60 -4.25
N CYS A 44 8.91 -11.83 -5.52
CA CYS A 44 10.21 -12.35 -5.97
C CYS A 44 10.88 -11.39 -6.94
N ASP A 45 12.17 -11.59 -7.18
CA ASP A 45 12.99 -10.73 -8.03
C ASP A 45 12.85 -11.00 -9.53
N ALA A 46 11.83 -11.76 -9.95
CA ALA A 46 11.68 -12.21 -11.33
C ALA A 46 11.47 -11.07 -12.33
N THR A 47 10.87 -9.96 -11.90
CA THR A 47 10.56 -8.83 -12.78
C THR A 47 11.26 -7.54 -12.43
N SER A 48 11.64 -7.34 -11.20
CA SER A 48 12.19 -6.06 -10.71
C SER A 48 13.57 -5.70 -11.27
N ARG A 49 14.30 -6.68 -11.81
CA ARG A 49 15.64 -6.46 -12.42
C ARG A 49 15.57 -5.69 -13.72
N THR A 50 14.45 -5.71 -14.39
CA THR A 50 14.24 -5.09 -15.70
C THR A 50 13.41 -3.80 -15.63
N ALA A 51 13.01 -3.38 -14.43
CA ALA A 51 12.31 -2.13 -14.23
C ALA A 51 13.13 -0.95 -14.78
N THR A 52 12.53 -0.20 -15.71
CA THR A 52 13.23 0.84 -16.48
C THR A 52 13.34 2.18 -15.75
N LEU A 53 12.75 2.30 -14.55
CA LEU A 53 12.95 3.49 -13.74
C LEU A 53 14.21 3.34 -12.87
N PRO A 54 15.39 3.81 -13.35
CA PRO A 54 16.67 3.57 -12.68
C PRO A 54 16.80 4.26 -11.33
N LEU A 55 15.96 5.24 -11.06
CA LEU A 55 15.92 5.97 -9.79
C LEU A 55 15.42 5.10 -8.62
N LEU A 56 14.80 3.97 -8.89
CA LEU A 56 14.07 3.19 -7.90
C LEU A 56 14.81 1.91 -7.46
N GLY A 57 16.05 1.73 -7.90
CA GLY A 57 16.88 0.60 -7.47
C GLY A 57 16.45 -0.77 -7.99
N LYS A 58 17.19 -1.80 -7.62
CA LYS A 58 17.01 -3.21 -8.08
C LYS A 58 16.39 -4.06 -6.98
N GLN A 59 15.31 -3.59 -6.37
CA GLN A 59 14.64 -4.33 -5.32
C GLN A 59 13.60 -5.30 -5.90
N PRO A 60 13.36 -6.47 -5.30
CA PRO A 60 12.43 -7.45 -5.82
C PRO A 60 10.96 -7.11 -5.48
N GLY A 61 10.08 -7.24 -6.47
CA GLY A 61 8.63 -7.20 -6.32
C GLY A 61 8.07 -5.89 -5.75
N LEU A 62 6.83 -5.94 -5.30
CA LEU A 62 6.12 -4.80 -4.71
C LEU A 62 6.68 -4.31 -3.38
N SER A 63 7.49 -5.10 -2.70
CA SER A 63 8.20 -4.72 -1.46
C SER A 63 9.52 -4.01 -1.71
N GLY A 64 9.89 -3.78 -2.97
CA GLY A 64 11.08 -3.03 -3.33
C GLY A 64 11.02 -1.60 -2.80
N HIS A 65 12.05 -1.21 -2.02
CA HIS A 65 12.08 0.11 -1.39
C HIS A 65 12.11 1.24 -2.42
N ASN A 66 11.27 2.26 -2.22
CA ASN A 66 11.10 3.42 -3.10
C ASN A 66 10.68 3.11 -4.54
N LYS A 67 10.13 1.94 -4.79
CA LYS A 67 9.47 1.60 -6.06
C LYS A 67 7.96 1.78 -5.93
N PHE A 68 7.27 0.67 -5.65
CA PHE A 68 5.86 0.70 -5.34
C PHE A 68 5.60 0.88 -3.84
N GLU A 69 6.50 0.40 -3.02
CA GLU A 69 6.52 0.69 -1.58
C GLU A 69 7.22 2.04 -1.34
N ALA A 70 6.74 2.77 -0.36
CA ALA A 70 7.33 4.01 0.14
C ALA A 70 7.31 4.00 1.67
N ASP A 71 8.20 4.79 2.25
CA ASP A 71 8.14 5.10 3.69
C ASP A 71 6.75 5.67 4.05
N THR A 72 6.41 5.75 5.32
CA THR A 72 5.09 6.20 5.83
C THR A 72 3.94 5.22 5.62
N SER A 73 4.21 3.94 5.41
CA SER A 73 3.16 2.92 5.31
C SER A 73 2.26 2.91 6.55
N LEU A 74 0.98 2.58 6.38
CA LEU A 74 -0.01 2.58 7.46
C LEU A 74 0.30 1.50 8.51
N THR A 75 0.71 0.32 8.06
CA THR A 75 0.87 -0.87 8.91
C THR A 75 2.18 -1.61 8.69
N ARG A 76 3.12 -1.03 7.95
CA ARG A 76 4.45 -1.58 7.71
C ARG A 76 5.52 -0.58 8.12
N ASN A 77 6.69 -1.09 8.44
CA ASN A 77 7.81 -0.26 8.86
C ASN A 77 8.46 0.48 7.69
N ASP A 78 9.17 1.54 8.00
CA ASP A 78 10.07 2.17 7.05
C ASP A 78 11.32 1.27 6.87
N TYR A 79 11.81 1.20 5.63
CA TYR A 79 12.88 0.29 5.23
C TYR A 79 14.14 0.40 6.09
N PHE A 80 14.66 1.60 6.24
CA PHE A 80 15.94 1.82 6.92
C PHE A 80 15.87 1.74 8.44
N THR A 81 14.71 1.94 9.04
CA THR A 81 14.56 1.85 10.50
C THR A 81 14.36 0.43 11.01
N HIS A 82 14.15 -0.53 10.11
CA HIS A 82 13.84 -1.92 10.44
C HIS A 82 14.64 -2.91 9.57
N ASP A 83 15.91 -2.63 9.33
CA ASP A 83 16.86 -3.53 8.66
C ASP A 83 16.35 -4.08 7.30
N GLY A 84 15.58 -3.27 6.59
CA GLY A 84 15.02 -3.63 5.28
C GLY A 84 13.67 -4.34 5.33
N ASP A 85 13.09 -4.57 6.50
CA ASP A 85 11.74 -5.15 6.63
C ASP A 85 10.65 -4.07 6.49
N ASN A 86 10.29 -3.76 5.26
CA ASN A 86 9.20 -2.86 4.89
C ASN A 86 7.95 -3.61 4.40
N TYR A 87 7.91 -4.92 4.55
CA TYR A 87 6.83 -5.79 4.02
C TYR A 87 6.06 -6.53 5.12
N SER A 88 6.67 -6.76 6.28
CA SER A 88 5.99 -7.42 7.40
C SER A 88 4.94 -6.52 8.05
N PHE A 89 3.82 -7.13 8.40
CA PHE A 89 2.75 -6.43 9.13
C PHE A 89 3.21 -6.06 10.54
N ASN A 90 3.11 -4.78 10.89
CA ASN A 90 3.42 -4.27 12.22
C ASN A 90 2.14 -4.05 13.04
N GLY A 91 1.90 -4.92 14.02
CA GLY A 91 0.74 -4.84 14.89
C GLY A 91 0.69 -3.56 15.75
N THR A 92 1.85 -2.98 16.08
CA THR A 92 1.92 -1.71 16.84
C THR A 92 1.41 -0.54 15.98
N LEU A 93 1.82 -0.47 14.71
CA LEU A 93 1.31 0.54 13.78
C LEU A 93 -0.19 0.38 13.54
N PHE A 94 -0.66 -0.86 13.41
CA PHE A 94 -2.10 -1.12 13.31
C PHE A 94 -2.86 -0.69 14.56
N ALA A 95 -2.32 -0.94 15.76
CA ALA A 95 -2.94 -0.46 17.01
C ALA A 95 -2.97 1.08 17.08
N LYS A 96 -1.92 1.77 16.63
CA LYS A 96 -1.90 3.24 16.50
C LYS A 96 -2.98 3.72 15.51
N MET A 97 -3.13 3.05 14.36
CA MET A 97 -4.16 3.36 13.36
C MET A 97 -5.56 3.20 13.94
N LYS A 98 -5.79 2.10 14.69
CA LYS A 98 -7.06 1.88 15.41
C LYS A 98 -7.34 2.98 16.42
N ALA A 99 -6.36 3.33 17.26
CA ALA A 99 -6.53 4.38 18.26
C ALA A 99 -6.88 5.74 17.61
N GLU A 100 -6.31 6.02 16.45
CA GLU A 100 -6.64 7.22 15.69
C GLU A 100 -8.07 7.17 15.12
N ALA A 101 -8.52 6.01 14.63
CA ALA A 101 -9.89 5.80 14.19
C ALA A 101 -10.88 5.98 15.35
N ASP A 102 -10.58 5.42 16.52
CA ASP A 102 -11.41 5.61 17.74
C ASP A 102 -11.51 7.10 18.11
N ARG A 103 -10.39 7.82 18.04
CA ARG A 103 -10.31 9.25 18.41
C ARG A 103 -11.04 10.18 17.45
N VAL A 104 -10.92 9.94 16.14
CA VAL A 104 -11.38 10.88 15.10
C VAL A 104 -12.79 10.53 14.62
N SER A 105 -13.09 9.24 14.48
CA SER A 105 -14.28 8.77 13.76
C SER A 105 -15.04 7.66 14.53
N GLY A 106 -14.90 7.60 15.84
CA GLY A 106 -15.65 6.65 16.67
C GLY A 106 -15.40 5.18 16.33
N GLY A 107 -14.19 4.84 15.88
CA GLY A 107 -13.78 3.48 15.53
C GLY A 107 -13.91 3.13 14.04
N LEU A 108 -14.38 4.06 13.21
CA LEU A 108 -14.48 3.87 11.76
C LEU A 108 -13.19 4.30 11.05
N PHE A 109 -12.79 3.50 10.06
CA PHE A 109 -11.64 3.78 9.20
C PHE A 109 -12.10 4.58 7.97
N ASP A 110 -12.63 5.76 8.20
CA ASP A 110 -13.10 6.69 7.18
C ASP A 110 -11.97 7.61 6.67
N ARG A 111 -12.32 8.49 5.76
CA ARG A 111 -11.38 9.48 5.19
C ARG A 111 -10.70 10.31 6.27
N ASN A 112 -11.42 10.73 7.29
CA ASN A 112 -10.88 11.64 8.32
C ASN A 112 -9.88 10.91 9.22
N SER A 113 -10.21 9.73 9.69
CA SER A 113 -9.34 8.91 10.54
C SER A 113 -8.10 8.46 9.78
N ILE A 114 -8.23 8.02 8.52
CA ILE A 114 -7.10 7.64 7.67
C ILE A 114 -6.21 8.84 7.38
N ALA A 115 -6.76 10.00 7.04
CA ALA A 115 -5.98 11.20 6.80
C ALA A 115 -5.20 11.67 8.05
N ALA A 116 -5.84 11.65 9.23
CA ALA A 116 -5.19 12.00 10.49
C ALA A 116 -4.05 11.03 10.83
N TYR A 117 -4.28 9.72 10.69
CA TYR A 117 -3.25 8.72 10.94
C TYR A 117 -2.08 8.82 9.94
N ARG A 118 -2.36 9.11 8.68
CA ARG A 118 -1.33 9.31 7.66
C ARG A 118 -0.44 10.51 7.95
N SER A 119 -1.04 11.65 8.32
CA SER A 119 -0.27 12.82 8.73
C SER A 119 0.70 12.48 9.86
N ARG A 120 0.21 11.75 10.87
CA ARG A 120 1.04 11.28 11.97
C ARG A 120 2.16 10.33 11.50
N ARG A 121 1.86 9.37 10.62
CA ARG A 121 2.88 8.46 10.07
C ARG A 121 3.95 9.20 9.29
N TYR A 122 3.54 10.21 8.52
CA TYR A 122 4.49 11.07 7.82
C TYR A 122 5.44 11.77 8.79
N ASP A 123 4.92 12.39 9.83
CA ASP A 123 5.72 13.08 10.84
C ASP A 123 6.66 12.12 11.59
N GLU A 124 6.19 10.93 11.95
CA GLU A 124 7.01 9.88 12.56
C GLU A 124 8.17 9.47 11.64
N SER A 125 7.90 9.19 10.36
CA SER A 125 8.95 8.81 9.40
C SER A 125 9.97 9.93 9.15
N VAL A 126 9.53 11.17 9.03
CA VAL A 126 10.44 12.34 8.90
C VAL A 126 11.35 12.49 10.11
N GLN A 127 10.85 12.21 11.31
CA GLN A 127 11.61 12.39 12.56
C GLN A 127 12.54 11.22 12.86
N GLU A 128 12.13 10.00 12.55
CA GLU A 128 12.83 8.78 12.97
C GLU A 128 13.71 8.18 11.87
N ASN A 129 13.40 8.43 10.60
CA ASN A 129 14.12 7.86 9.46
C ASN A 129 15.07 8.87 8.82
N ALA A 130 16.34 8.81 9.19
CA ALA A 130 17.38 9.71 8.63
C ALA A 130 17.56 9.58 7.10
N ASN A 131 17.09 8.49 6.50
CA ASN A 131 17.11 8.25 5.05
C ASN A 131 15.72 8.42 4.42
N PHE A 132 14.81 9.12 5.12
CA PHE A 132 13.48 9.36 4.62
C PHE A 132 13.49 9.99 3.23
N PHE A 133 12.75 9.38 2.32
CA PHE A 133 12.59 9.89 0.96
C PHE A 133 11.11 9.93 0.58
N PHE A 134 10.67 11.06 0.09
CA PHE A 134 9.30 11.26 -0.35
C PHE A 134 9.27 11.86 -1.76
N GLY A 135 9.36 10.99 -2.75
CA GLY A 135 9.36 11.36 -4.16
C GLY A 135 7.97 11.50 -4.78
N PRO A 136 7.87 11.85 -6.05
CA PRO A 136 6.59 12.00 -6.76
C PRO A 136 5.73 10.73 -6.75
N LEU A 137 6.36 9.55 -6.87
CA LEU A 137 5.65 8.28 -6.79
C LEU A 137 5.15 8.01 -5.37
N SER A 138 5.96 8.32 -4.35
CA SER A 138 5.53 8.24 -2.94
C SER A 138 4.31 9.11 -2.68
N LEU A 139 4.26 10.32 -3.25
CA LEU A 139 3.10 11.22 -3.14
C LEU A 139 1.84 10.59 -3.77
N LEU A 140 1.97 9.97 -4.95
CA LEU A 140 0.87 9.28 -5.60
C LEU A 140 0.35 8.11 -4.74
N LEU A 141 1.25 7.27 -4.23
CA LEU A 141 0.90 6.12 -3.38
C LEU A 141 0.39 6.57 -2.01
N PHE A 142 0.94 7.67 -1.51
CA PHE A 142 0.42 8.32 -0.32
C PHE A 142 -1.04 8.77 -0.51
N GLY A 143 -1.42 9.32 -1.64
CA GLY A 143 -2.81 9.58 -2.01
C GLY A 143 -3.64 8.30 -2.15
N ALA A 144 -3.09 7.28 -2.78
CA ALA A 144 -3.79 6.03 -3.07
C ALA A 144 -4.21 5.25 -1.80
N SER A 145 -3.51 5.36 -0.68
CA SER A 145 -3.94 4.69 0.56
C SER A 145 -5.26 5.27 1.12
N SER A 146 -5.69 6.43 0.63
CA SER A 146 -7.03 6.96 0.91
C SER A 146 -8.13 6.05 0.34
N PHE A 147 -7.83 5.21 -0.65
CA PHE A 147 -8.77 4.24 -1.20
C PHE A 147 -8.97 3.00 -0.30
N LEU A 148 -8.23 2.88 0.80
CA LEU A 148 -8.36 1.72 1.68
C LEU A 148 -9.80 1.47 2.12
N TYR A 149 -10.52 2.52 2.48
CA TYR A 149 -11.91 2.42 2.90
C TYR A 149 -12.88 2.12 1.74
N GLU A 150 -12.51 2.44 0.51
CA GLU A 150 -13.28 2.10 -0.69
C GLU A 150 -13.05 0.63 -1.12
N LEU A 151 -11.83 0.11 -0.89
CA LEU A 151 -11.49 -1.25 -1.26
C LEU A 151 -12.07 -2.30 -0.31
N PHE A 152 -12.31 -1.93 0.95
CA PHE A 152 -12.79 -2.83 1.99
C PHE A 152 -14.07 -2.32 2.64
N PRO A 153 -15.15 -2.13 1.87
CA PRO A 153 -16.39 -1.66 2.43
C PRO A 153 -16.97 -2.69 3.41
N SER A 154 -17.53 -2.23 4.52
CA SER A 154 -18.22 -3.07 5.47
C SER A 154 -19.72 -3.18 5.18
N PHE A 155 -20.34 -4.24 5.66
CA PHE A 155 -21.79 -4.33 5.72
C PHE A 155 -22.30 -3.48 6.90
N GLY A 156 -22.99 -2.42 6.62
CA GLY A 156 -23.39 -1.41 7.61
C GLY A 156 -22.49 -0.17 7.55
N ASN A 157 -22.68 0.76 8.46
CA ASN A 157 -21.92 2.01 8.56
C ASN A 157 -21.77 2.75 7.20
N GLU A 158 -22.79 2.67 6.35
CA GLU A 158 -22.76 3.24 4.99
C GLU A 158 -21.57 2.77 4.13
N GLY A 159 -21.09 1.54 4.38
CA GLY A 159 -19.94 0.96 3.69
C GLY A 159 -18.57 1.31 4.28
N VAL A 160 -18.51 2.16 5.29
CA VAL A 160 -17.22 2.53 5.93
C VAL A 160 -16.69 1.37 6.77
N PRO A 161 -15.41 0.95 6.57
CA PRO A 161 -14.83 -0.17 7.32
C PRO A 161 -14.75 0.11 8.82
N ASP A 162 -15.12 -0.88 9.60
CA ASP A 162 -14.91 -0.95 11.04
C ASP A 162 -13.70 -1.85 11.38
N LEU A 163 -13.42 -2.00 12.68
CA LEU A 163 -12.32 -2.84 13.14
C LEU A 163 -12.47 -4.30 12.72
N ALA A 164 -13.68 -4.86 12.74
CA ALA A 164 -13.91 -6.25 12.36
C ALA A 164 -13.59 -6.49 10.88
N THR A 165 -14.01 -5.57 10.02
CA THR A 165 -13.68 -5.57 8.59
C THR A 165 -12.17 -5.47 8.39
N MET A 166 -11.49 -4.53 9.03
CA MET A 166 -10.04 -4.35 8.87
C MET A 166 -9.25 -5.54 9.40
N VAL A 167 -9.65 -6.16 10.51
CA VAL A 167 -8.98 -7.35 11.06
C VAL A 167 -9.17 -8.55 10.15
N SER A 168 -10.35 -8.77 9.61
CA SER A 168 -10.60 -9.91 8.70
C SER A 168 -9.72 -9.85 7.46
N HIS A 169 -9.50 -8.66 6.90
CA HIS A 169 -8.61 -8.48 5.75
C HIS A 169 -7.14 -8.62 6.11
N THR A 170 -6.71 -8.16 7.29
CA THR A 170 -5.30 -8.30 7.70
C THR A 170 -4.90 -9.74 8.02
N GLN A 171 -5.85 -10.61 8.38
CA GLN A 171 -5.56 -12.03 8.60
C GLN A 171 -5.29 -12.81 7.31
N ILE A 172 -5.80 -12.37 6.18
CA ILE A 172 -5.57 -13.00 4.87
C ILE A 172 -4.07 -12.92 4.48
N PHE A 173 -3.34 -11.93 4.98
CA PHE A 173 -1.92 -11.73 4.68
C PHE A 173 -0.97 -12.42 5.68
N LYS A 174 -1.48 -13.24 6.61
CA LYS A 174 -0.67 -13.99 7.59
C LYS A 174 -0.43 -15.46 7.24
N SER A 175 -1.03 -15.95 6.14
CA SER A 175 -0.93 -17.37 5.73
C SER A 175 0.16 -17.59 4.66
#